data_8be099377cdecc46af5ede66598e273f
#
_entry.id   8be099377cdecc46af5ede66598e273f
#
_cell.length_a   1.000
_cell.length_b   1.000
_cell.length_c   1.000
_cell.angle_alpha   90.00
_cell.angle_beta   90.00
_cell.angle_gamma   90.00
#
_symmetry.space_group_name_H-M   'P 1'
#
loop_
_entity.id
_entity.type
_entity.pdbx_description
1 polymer ?
#
loop_
_entity_poly.entity_id
_entity_poly.type
_entity_poly.pdbx_seq_one_letter_code
_entity_poly.pdbx_strand_id
1 'polypeptide(L)'
;MNKLIHTFFLISLVIGQICEGKPLNILFIFTDDHAYQAISAYGSNRNQTPNIDRLAKEGMLFDRAFVTNSICAPSRAVILTGKHSHLNGQLTNGQRFDGEQQTFPKLLQKKGYQTAMVGKWHLKSDPTGFDFWQVLQGQGPYYNPPMNTPDGVKKITGYTT
;
A
#
# COMPACT_ATOMS: atom_id res chain seq x y z
N MET A 1 16.00 0.90 54.77
CA MET A 1 15.15 0.14 53.80
C MET A 1 14.29 1.03 52.93
N ASN A 2 13.72 2.13 53.44
CA ASN A 2 12.79 2.97 52.65
C ASN A 2 13.43 3.84 51.55
N LYS A 3 14.69 4.20 51.64
CA LYS A 3 15.36 5.01 50.60
C LYS A 3 15.68 4.25 49.29
N LEU A 4 15.97 2.97 49.40
CA LEU A 4 16.20 2.11 48.22
C LEU A 4 14.92 1.87 47.39
N ILE A 5 13.79 1.73 48.06
CA ILE A 5 12.49 1.50 47.41
C ILE A 5 12.05 2.77 46.61
N HIS A 6 12.27 3.95 47.15
CA HIS A 6 11.95 5.20 46.43
C HIS A 6 12.85 5.44 45.21
N THR A 7 14.12 5.07 45.29
CA THR A 7 15.05 5.18 44.16
C THR A 7 14.69 4.21 43.02
N PHE A 8 14.28 2.98 43.35
CA PHE A 8 13.79 2.00 42.35
C PHE A 8 12.48 2.45 41.69
N PHE A 9 11.57 3.09 42.43
CA PHE A 9 10.31 3.59 41.89
C PHE A 9 10.52 4.81 40.97
N LEU A 10 11.46 5.67 41.28
CA LEU A 10 11.83 6.80 40.40
C LEU A 10 12.54 6.34 39.12
N ILE A 11 13.39 5.32 39.19
CA ILE A 11 14.07 4.76 38.00
C ILE A 11 13.06 4.07 37.09
N SER A 12 12.06 3.35 37.63
CA SER A 12 11.01 2.74 36.80
C SER A 12 10.07 3.76 36.14
N LEU A 13 9.87 4.95 36.75
CA LEU A 13 9.09 6.02 36.11
C LEU A 13 9.85 6.71 34.94
N VAL A 14 11.19 6.75 35.01
CA VAL A 14 12.01 7.35 33.94
C VAL A 14 12.19 6.41 32.75
N ILE A 15 12.18 5.10 32.98
CA ILE A 15 12.27 4.10 31.89
C ILE A 15 10.95 3.99 31.09
N GLY A 16 9.83 4.50 31.65
CA GLY A 16 8.52 4.54 30.96
C GLY A 16 8.36 5.62 29.89
N GLN A 17 9.32 6.52 29.69
CA GLN A 17 9.39 7.39 28.52
C GLN A 17 10.04 6.66 27.37
N ILE A 18 9.36 5.61 26.88
CA ILE A 18 9.66 5.01 25.59
C ILE A 18 9.53 6.14 24.58
N CYS A 19 10.64 6.44 23.92
CA CYS A 19 10.75 7.38 22.82
C CYS A 19 9.64 7.07 21.81
N GLU A 20 8.51 7.76 21.88
CA GLU A 20 7.52 7.73 20.81
C GLU A 20 8.16 8.46 19.64
N GLY A 21 8.91 7.69 18.83
CA GLY A 21 9.40 8.16 17.55
C GLY A 21 8.21 8.68 16.75
N LYS A 22 8.38 9.82 16.06
CA LYS A 22 7.34 10.30 15.14
C LYS A 22 6.98 9.17 14.17
N PRO A 23 5.68 8.91 13.95
CA PRO A 23 5.26 7.90 13.00
C PRO A 23 5.87 8.20 11.63
N LEU A 24 6.43 7.17 10.99
CA LEU A 24 7.05 7.29 9.67
C LEU A 24 5.98 7.44 8.60
N ASN A 25 6.25 8.24 7.58
CA ASN A 25 5.44 8.24 6.36
C ASN A 25 5.63 6.92 5.62
N ILE A 26 4.55 6.41 5.02
CA ILE A 26 4.53 5.15 4.27
C ILE A 26 4.20 5.46 2.82
N LEU A 27 5.11 5.16 1.91
CA LEU A 27 4.86 5.18 0.46
C LEU A 27 4.81 3.74 -0.04
N PHE A 28 3.63 3.31 -0.51
CA PHE A 28 3.43 2.00 -1.12
C PHE A 28 3.32 2.17 -2.64
N ILE A 29 4.27 1.61 -3.39
CA ILE A 29 4.28 1.61 -4.85
C ILE A 29 3.99 0.20 -5.33
N PHE A 30 2.94 0.06 -6.14
CA PHE A 30 2.52 -1.21 -6.70
C PHE A 30 2.39 -1.11 -8.22
N THR A 31 3.28 -1.77 -8.93
CA THR A 31 3.27 -1.81 -10.39
C THR A 31 2.31 -2.89 -10.91
N ASP A 32 1.70 -2.65 -12.08
CA ASP A 32 0.88 -3.63 -12.79
C ASP A 32 1.75 -4.30 -13.88
N ASP A 33 1.60 -5.61 -14.05
CA ASP A 33 2.29 -6.41 -15.08
C ASP A 33 3.82 -6.17 -15.18
N HIS A 34 4.48 -5.92 -14.07
CA HIS A 34 5.92 -5.71 -14.01
C HIS A 34 6.63 -6.97 -13.48
N ALA A 35 7.12 -7.80 -14.40
CA ALA A 35 7.81 -9.03 -14.05
C ALA A 35 9.18 -8.75 -13.41
N TYR A 36 9.56 -9.54 -12.40
CA TYR A 36 10.87 -9.40 -11.74
C TYR A 36 12.04 -9.55 -12.71
N GLN A 37 11.86 -10.30 -13.80
CA GLN A 37 12.87 -10.46 -14.86
C GLN A 37 13.14 -9.15 -15.64
N ALA A 38 12.32 -8.12 -15.46
CA ALA A 38 12.54 -6.79 -16.03
C ALA A 38 13.20 -5.81 -15.04
N ILE A 39 13.57 -6.27 -13.84
CA ILE A 39 14.19 -5.44 -12.80
C ILE A 39 15.66 -5.84 -12.65
N SER A 40 16.58 -4.88 -12.85
CA SER A 40 18.03 -5.15 -12.84
C SER A 40 18.55 -5.56 -11.47
N ALA A 41 17.95 -5.14 -10.37
CA ALA A 41 18.31 -5.58 -9.02
C ALA A 41 18.19 -7.10 -8.81
N TYR A 42 17.34 -7.79 -9.60
CA TYR A 42 17.23 -9.26 -9.61
C TYR A 42 18.15 -9.95 -10.64
N GLY A 43 19.20 -9.25 -11.11
CA GLY A 43 20.15 -9.80 -12.08
C GLY A 43 19.69 -9.75 -13.55
N SER A 44 18.59 -9.06 -13.83
CA SER A 44 18.13 -8.88 -15.22
C SER A 44 19.07 -7.96 -16.01
N ASN A 45 19.32 -8.33 -17.25
CA ASN A 45 20.01 -7.50 -18.24
C ASN A 45 19.08 -6.96 -19.34
N ARG A 46 17.76 -7.16 -19.21
CA ARG A 46 16.76 -6.72 -20.19
C ARG A 46 16.51 -5.22 -20.11
N ASN A 47 16.49 -4.68 -18.91
CA ASN A 47 16.27 -3.28 -18.61
C ASN A 47 17.26 -2.80 -17.56
N GLN A 48 17.45 -1.49 -17.50
CA GLN A 48 18.12 -0.82 -16.40
C GLN A 48 17.08 -0.13 -15.53
N THR A 49 17.03 -0.46 -14.24
CA THR A 49 16.06 0.08 -13.28
C THR A 49 16.77 0.77 -12.09
N PRO A 50 17.58 1.82 -12.36
CA PRO A 50 18.52 2.38 -11.38
C PRO A 50 17.85 2.87 -10.10
N ASN A 51 16.62 3.40 -10.18
CA ASN A 51 15.88 3.88 -9.01
C ASN A 51 15.34 2.73 -8.16
N ILE A 52 14.90 1.63 -8.80
CA ILE A 52 14.45 0.42 -8.08
C ILE A 52 15.68 -0.28 -7.48
N ASP A 53 16.78 -0.35 -8.21
CA ASP A 53 18.04 -0.93 -7.74
C ASP A 53 18.60 -0.17 -6.53
N ARG A 54 18.44 1.17 -6.51
CA ARG A 54 18.80 1.98 -5.35
C ARG A 54 17.99 1.60 -4.11
N LEU A 55 16.66 1.40 -4.26
CA LEU A 55 15.83 0.92 -3.15
C LEU A 55 16.28 -0.46 -2.65
N ALA A 56 16.63 -1.36 -3.54
CA ALA A 56 17.16 -2.68 -3.18
C ALA A 56 18.50 -2.59 -2.43
N LYS A 57 19.37 -1.66 -2.85
CA LYS A 57 20.70 -1.46 -2.24
C LYS A 57 20.64 -0.78 -0.88
N GLU A 58 19.76 0.22 -0.72
CA GLU A 58 19.63 1.02 0.50
C GLU A 58 18.65 0.43 1.52
N GLY A 59 17.80 -0.50 1.09
CA GLY A 59 16.76 -1.14 1.89
C GLY A 59 16.88 -2.65 1.93
N MET A 60 15.80 -3.34 1.56
CA MET A 60 15.71 -4.80 1.58
C MET A 60 15.19 -5.31 0.24
N LEU A 61 15.89 -6.29 -0.35
CA LEU A 61 15.46 -7.04 -1.52
C LEU A 61 14.90 -8.40 -1.08
N PHE A 62 13.68 -8.72 -1.54
CA PHE A 62 13.03 -9.99 -1.24
C PHE A 62 13.18 -10.96 -2.41
N ASP A 63 14.03 -11.98 -2.27
CA ASP A 63 14.24 -13.00 -3.30
C ASP A 63 13.12 -14.03 -3.37
N ARG A 64 12.32 -14.14 -2.31
CA ARG A 64 11.25 -15.16 -2.19
C ARG A 64 9.96 -14.52 -1.71
N ALA A 65 9.45 -13.56 -2.49
CA ALA A 65 8.11 -13.00 -2.30
C ALA A 65 7.10 -13.76 -3.17
N PHE A 66 5.96 -14.13 -2.58
CA PHE A 66 4.91 -14.88 -3.28
C PHE A 66 3.60 -14.13 -3.21
N VAL A 67 2.80 -14.25 -4.26
CA VAL A 67 1.44 -13.73 -4.31
C VAL A 67 0.43 -14.85 -4.09
N THR A 68 -0.68 -14.55 -3.43
CA THR A 68 -1.74 -15.52 -3.17
C THR A 68 -2.72 -15.62 -4.34
N ASN A 69 -2.79 -14.57 -5.16
CA ASN A 69 -3.60 -14.49 -6.37
C ASN A 69 -2.96 -13.47 -7.32
N SER A 70 -2.55 -13.91 -8.50
CA SER A 70 -1.74 -13.13 -9.44
C SER A 70 -2.54 -12.32 -10.47
N ILE A 71 -3.86 -12.19 -10.31
CA ILE A 71 -4.71 -11.40 -11.21
C ILE A 71 -5.14 -10.09 -10.56
N CYS A 72 -5.35 -9.04 -11.34
CA CYS A 72 -5.54 -7.63 -10.93
C CYS A 72 -6.39 -7.39 -9.68
N ALA A 73 -7.73 -7.50 -9.79
CA ALA A 73 -8.63 -7.17 -8.70
C ALA A 73 -8.47 -8.10 -7.48
N PRO A 74 -8.35 -9.42 -7.63
CA PRO A 74 -8.08 -10.32 -6.51
C PRO A 74 -6.78 -10.00 -5.77
N SER A 75 -5.68 -9.73 -6.48
CA SER A 75 -4.40 -9.35 -5.85
C SER A 75 -4.54 -8.05 -5.05
N ARG A 76 -5.22 -7.05 -5.62
CA ARG A 76 -5.46 -5.76 -4.95
C ARG A 76 -6.28 -5.92 -3.69
N ALA A 77 -7.33 -6.74 -3.73
CA ALA A 77 -8.15 -7.05 -2.56
C ALA A 77 -7.37 -7.79 -1.47
N VAL A 78 -6.49 -8.73 -1.86
CA VAL A 78 -5.58 -9.42 -0.92
C VAL A 78 -4.66 -8.41 -0.22
N ILE A 79 -4.02 -7.51 -0.96
CA ILE A 79 -3.14 -6.48 -0.41
C ILE A 79 -3.91 -5.58 0.56
N LEU A 80 -5.09 -5.11 0.19
CA LEU A 80 -5.90 -4.22 1.03
C LEU A 80 -6.34 -4.88 2.33
N THR A 81 -6.77 -6.14 2.27
CA THR A 81 -7.42 -6.83 3.40
C THR A 81 -6.48 -7.70 4.22
N GLY A 82 -5.32 -8.11 3.66
CA GLY A 82 -4.47 -9.15 4.24
C GLY A 82 -5.10 -10.55 4.25
N LYS A 83 -6.19 -10.75 3.49
CA LYS A 83 -6.95 -12.01 3.45
C LYS A 83 -6.84 -12.65 2.07
N HIS A 84 -6.76 -13.98 2.02
CA HIS A 84 -6.89 -14.73 0.77
C HIS A 84 -8.21 -14.43 0.05
N SER A 85 -8.23 -14.58 -1.28
CA SER A 85 -9.39 -14.23 -2.11
C SER A 85 -10.69 -14.91 -1.70
N HIS A 86 -10.64 -16.17 -1.26
CA HIS A 86 -11.83 -16.89 -0.78
C HIS A 86 -12.38 -16.36 0.57
N LEU A 87 -11.57 -15.61 1.32
CA LEU A 87 -11.98 -14.99 2.59
C LEU A 87 -12.43 -13.53 2.40
N ASN A 88 -11.84 -12.82 1.43
CA ASN A 88 -12.22 -11.44 1.13
C ASN A 88 -13.32 -11.33 0.06
N GLY A 89 -13.71 -12.43 -0.58
CA GLY A 89 -14.77 -12.52 -1.57
C GLY A 89 -14.39 -12.05 -2.98
N GLN A 90 -13.16 -11.56 -3.22
CA GLN A 90 -12.71 -11.08 -4.53
C GLN A 90 -11.98 -12.20 -5.27
N LEU A 91 -12.72 -13.07 -5.96
CA LEU A 91 -12.16 -14.24 -6.65
C LEU A 91 -11.72 -13.92 -8.09
N THR A 92 -12.38 -12.95 -8.73
CA THR A 92 -12.18 -12.62 -10.15
C THR A 92 -12.18 -11.12 -10.38
N ASN A 93 -11.75 -10.66 -11.57
CA ASN A 93 -11.88 -9.26 -11.98
C ASN A 93 -13.34 -8.81 -12.20
N GLY A 94 -14.28 -9.76 -12.26
CA GLY A 94 -15.70 -9.50 -12.53
C GLY A 94 -16.47 -9.02 -11.30
N GLN A 95 -16.00 -9.29 -10.11
CA GLN A 95 -16.70 -9.00 -8.86
C GLN A 95 -16.47 -7.56 -8.41
N ARG A 96 -17.44 -7.03 -7.64
CA ARG A 96 -17.32 -5.77 -6.92
C ARG A 96 -16.73 -6.04 -5.55
N PHE A 97 -15.67 -5.33 -5.20
CA PHE A 97 -15.06 -5.42 -3.86
C PHE A 97 -15.98 -4.83 -2.80
N ASP A 98 -16.15 -5.57 -1.71
CA ASP A 98 -16.82 -5.07 -0.53
C ASP A 98 -15.89 -4.11 0.24
N GLY A 99 -16.13 -2.82 0.04
CA GLY A 99 -15.39 -1.75 0.68
C GLY A 99 -15.65 -1.60 2.18
N GLU A 100 -16.65 -2.27 2.76
CA GLU A 100 -16.91 -2.22 4.20
C GLU A 100 -15.95 -3.09 5.01
N GLN A 101 -15.28 -4.03 4.37
CA GLN A 101 -14.26 -4.85 5.01
C GLN A 101 -13.17 -3.99 5.66
N GLN A 102 -12.53 -4.55 6.69
CA GLN A 102 -11.33 -3.97 7.25
C GLN A 102 -10.18 -4.05 6.25
N THR A 103 -9.57 -2.89 5.97
CA THR A 103 -8.41 -2.76 5.10
C THR A 103 -7.28 -2.03 5.85
N PHE A 104 -6.02 -2.22 5.40
CA PHE A 104 -4.89 -1.56 6.05
C PHE A 104 -4.97 -0.02 6.03
N PRO A 105 -5.49 0.66 4.98
CA PRO A 105 -5.66 2.11 5.04
C PRO A 105 -6.63 2.55 6.15
N LYS A 106 -7.73 1.83 6.35
CA LYS A 106 -8.66 2.10 7.46
C LYS A 106 -8.00 1.94 8.83
N LEU A 107 -7.08 0.97 8.96
CA LEU A 107 -6.31 0.80 10.19
C LEU A 107 -5.31 1.94 10.41
N LEU A 108 -4.66 2.41 9.34
CA LEU A 108 -3.77 3.57 9.39
C LEU A 108 -4.54 4.85 9.78
N GLN A 109 -5.71 5.10 9.20
CA GLN A 109 -6.58 6.23 9.60
C GLN A 109 -6.92 6.18 11.09
N LYS A 110 -7.25 5.01 11.65
CA LYS A 110 -7.48 4.85 13.09
C LYS A 110 -6.26 5.19 13.97
N LYS A 111 -5.07 5.20 13.37
CA LYS A 111 -3.81 5.60 14.02
C LYS A 111 -3.40 7.05 13.70
N GLY A 112 -4.29 7.82 13.08
CA GLY A 112 -4.07 9.24 12.76
C GLY A 112 -3.29 9.51 11.49
N TYR A 113 -3.06 8.50 10.64
CA TYR A 113 -2.46 8.73 9.32
C TYR A 113 -3.48 9.34 8.36
N GLN A 114 -3.03 10.29 7.56
CA GLN A 114 -3.71 10.65 6.33
C GLN A 114 -3.39 9.62 5.26
N THR A 115 -4.40 9.20 4.51
CA THR A 115 -4.28 8.12 3.53
C THR A 115 -4.69 8.59 2.15
N ALA A 116 -3.93 8.18 1.14
CA ALA A 116 -4.22 8.51 -0.25
C ALA A 116 -4.08 7.29 -1.17
N MET A 117 -4.91 7.24 -2.23
CA MET A 117 -4.82 6.25 -3.30
C MET A 117 -4.79 6.95 -4.65
N VAL A 118 -3.76 6.70 -5.44
CA VAL A 118 -3.62 7.23 -6.81
C VAL A 118 -3.31 6.09 -7.77
N GLY A 119 -3.94 6.09 -8.94
CA GLY A 119 -3.65 5.15 -10.02
C GLY A 119 -4.72 4.07 -10.22
N LYS A 120 -4.33 2.83 -10.53
CA LYS A 120 -5.27 1.75 -10.85
C LYS A 120 -5.89 1.16 -9.58
N TRP A 121 -7.20 1.32 -9.44
CA TRP A 121 -8.01 0.69 -8.39
C TRP A 121 -8.57 -0.67 -8.82
N HIS A 122 -9.32 -0.71 -9.89
CA HIS A 122 -9.86 -1.88 -10.59
C HIS A 122 -10.71 -2.83 -9.71
N LEU A 123 -11.35 -2.34 -8.68
CA LEU A 123 -12.17 -3.14 -7.75
C LEU A 123 -13.68 -2.94 -7.92
N LYS A 124 -14.10 -2.20 -8.96
CA LYS A 124 -15.53 -1.89 -9.28
C LYS A 124 -16.31 -1.23 -8.14
N SER A 125 -15.65 -0.81 -7.09
CA SER A 125 -16.18 0.01 -5.99
C SER A 125 -15.38 1.29 -5.91
N ASP A 126 -15.90 2.29 -5.25
CA ASP A 126 -15.11 3.45 -4.87
C ASP A 126 -14.09 3.07 -3.78
N PRO A 127 -12.90 3.70 -3.75
CA PRO A 127 -11.95 3.50 -2.68
C PRO A 127 -12.52 3.92 -1.32
N THR A 128 -12.37 3.06 -0.31
CA THR A 128 -12.74 3.35 1.08
C THR A 128 -11.53 3.28 1.99
N GLY A 129 -11.51 4.09 3.05
CA GLY A 129 -10.37 4.19 3.96
C GLY A 129 -9.25 5.09 3.43
N PHE A 130 -9.59 6.02 2.54
CA PHE A 130 -8.67 7.02 2.01
C PHE A 130 -9.26 8.42 2.16
N ASP A 131 -8.46 9.37 2.64
CA ASP A 131 -8.83 10.78 2.76
C ASP A 131 -8.77 11.48 1.39
N PHE A 132 -7.92 10.98 0.50
CA PHE A 132 -7.82 11.40 -0.89
C PHE A 132 -7.73 10.18 -1.81
N TRP A 133 -8.43 10.23 -2.94
CA TRP A 133 -8.21 9.25 -4.00
C TRP A 133 -8.49 9.81 -5.39
N GLN A 134 -7.70 9.33 -6.35
CA GLN A 134 -7.86 9.61 -7.76
C GLN A 134 -7.48 8.36 -8.55
N VAL A 135 -8.46 7.67 -9.10
CA VAL A 135 -8.26 6.34 -9.64
C VAL A 135 -8.78 6.19 -11.07
N LEU A 136 -8.12 5.34 -11.83
CA LEU A 136 -8.51 5.01 -13.20
C LEU A 136 -9.89 4.36 -13.25
N GLN A 137 -10.63 4.65 -14.31
CA GLN A 137 -11.85 3.92 -14.65
C GLN A 137 -11.47 2.56 -15.24
N GLY A 138 -11.77 1.47 -14.50
CA GLY A 138 -11.42 0.11 -14.91
C GLY A 138 -9.91 -0.08 -15.12
N GLN A 139 -9.52 -0.49 -16.32
CA GLN A 139 -8.11 -0.60 -16.72
C GLN A 139 -7.50 0.77 -17.05
N GLY A 140 -8.32 1.71 -17.50
CA GLY A 140 -7.91 3.03 -17.97
C GLY A 140 -7.17 3.02 -19.31
N PRO A 141 -7.27 4.10 -20.10
CA PRO A 141 -6.41 4.32 -21.25
C PRO A 141 -5.03 4.80 -20.79
N TYR A 142 -4.01 4.54 -21.61
CA TYR A 142 -2.63 4.97 -21.32
C TYR A 142 -2.42 6.49 -21.48
N TYR A 143 -3.21 7.15 -22.32
CA TYR A 143 -3.11 8.59 -22.58
C TYR A 143 -4.40 9.30 -22.21
N ASN A 144 -4.25 10.48 -21.60
CA ASN A 144 -5.35 11.37 -21.22
C ASN A 144 -6.47 10.62 -20.45
N PRO A 145 -6.14 9.86 -19.40
CA PRO A 145 -7.11 9.01 -18.73
C PRO A 145 -8.19 9.82 -18.01
N PRO A 146 -9.46 9.41 -18.08
CA PRO A 146 -10.44 9.84 -17.11
C PRO A 146 -10.14 9.19 -15.77
N MET A 147 -10.08 9.99 -14.73
CA MET A 147 -9.85 9.54 -13.35
C MET A 147 -11.09 9.79 -12.51
N ASN A 148 -11.56 8.78 -11.81
CA ASN A 148 -12.60 8.96 -10.79
C ASN A 148 -11.99 9.61 -9.55
N THR A 149 -12.72 10.53 -8.96
CA THR A 149 -12.41 11.19 -7.67
C THR A 149 -13.69 11.29 -6.84
N PRO A 150 -13.63 11.64 -5.54
CA PRO A 150 -14.83 11.91 -4.75
C PRO A 150 -15.74 12.98 -5.37
N ASP A 151 -15.17 13.94 -6.08
CA ASP A 151 -15.88 15.08 -6.70
C ASP A 151 -16.38 14.78 -8.12
N GLY A 152 -16.22 13.55 -8.62
CA GLY A 152 -16.57 13.13 -9.97
C GLY A 152 -15.37 12.81 -10.86
N VAL A 153 -15.57 12.82 -12.18
CA VAL A 153 -14.56 12.43 -13.16
C VAL A 153 -13.71 13.62 -13.57
N LYS A 154 -12.39 13.48 -13.43
CA LYS A 154 -11.39 14.45 -13.93
C LYS A 154 -10.62 13.87 -15.12
N LYS A 155 -10.47 14.61 -16.21
CA LYS A 155 -9.56 14.24 -17.30
C LYS A 155 -8.16 14.74 -16.98
N ILE A 156 -7.19 13.85 -17.07
CA ILE A 156 -5.78 14.16 -16.88
C ILE A 156 -5.11 14.20 -18.24
N THR A 157 -4.31 15.23 -18.51
CA THR A 157 -3.55 15.33 -19.77
C THR A 157 -2.20 14.66 -19.58
N GLY A 158 -1.82 13.80 -20.51
CA GLY A 158 -0.53 13.11 -20.50
C GLY A 158 -0.65 11.58 -20.41
N TYR A 159 0.45 10.93 -20.09
CA TYR A 159 0.53 9.49 -19.90
C TYR A 159 0.05 9.10 -18.50
N THR A 160 -0.45 7.87 -18.33
CA THR A 160 -1.09 7.41 -17.10
C THR A 160 -0.13 7.26 -15.91
N THR A 161 1.16 7.06 -16.15
CA THR A 161 2.20 6.90 -15.12
C THR A 161 3.17 8.05 -15.09
#